data_5c537dc30bda7d08dd441e7d43b5ae60
#
_entry.id   5c537dc30bda7d08dd441e7d43b5ae60
#
_cell.length_a   1.000
_cell.length_b   1.000
_cell.length_c   1.000
_cell.angle_alpha   90.00
_cell.angle_beta   90.00
_cell.angle_gamma   90.00
#
_symmetry.space_group_name_H-M   'P 1'
#
loop_
_entity.id
_entity.type
_entity.pdbx_description
1 polymer ?
#
loop_
_entity_poly.entity_id
_entity_poly.type
_entity_poly.pdbx_seq_one_letter_code
_entity_poly.pdbx_strand_id
1 'polypeptide(L)'
;ALLLWLLDASNNTAMEPYRAFIADKLPPSQTGKGFLAQSFFAGLGITLANVSLYVFQTLLSGMTSAGIPYWVFGSFMLGSVCSIGTVLVSVLRTPEIPPSPEELARLRAKKGDSFGPLREIGLAIIEMPVQLRKLALVYLFQWYAMNCYWQYVSLSVGKNVFGTTDTKSATYESAVSWTGLVNGWYNVITFSVAFSLVALARRRGAKWVHICALLCATVGLVIFPHIGNRFLIFLPIVGLGIAWASIVGVPYIMAVRMVPSSRYGVYMGIINMMIVIPMLLQTLTFGLVYKHLLGNNPTNAMMFAGVLLGLAALAMMWIKEPPIVRDVDEVSDPPNVRTVRVGEVES
;
A
#
# COMPACT_ATOMS: atom_id res chain seq x y z
N ALA A 1 -7.60 11.89 -18.12
CA ALA A 1 -8.05 10.58 -17.64
C ALA A 1 -7.21 9.44 -18.23
N LEU A 2 -7.15 9.29 -19.58
CA LEU A 2 -6.45 8.18 -20.23
C LEU A 2 -4.97 8.05 -19.84
N LEU A 3 -4.23 9.16 -19.82
CA LEU A 3 -2.80 9.16 -19.44
C LEU A 3 -2.58 8.72 -17.97
N LEU A 4 -3.49 9.06 -17.05
CA LEU A 4 -3.43 8.60 -15.68
C LEU A 4 -3.67 7.09 -15.58
N TRP A 5 -4.61 6.56 -16.37
CA TRP A 5 -4.85 5.12 -16.46
C TRP A 5 -3.64 4.36 -17.01
N LEU A 6 -3.01 4.90 -18.05
CA LEU A 6 -1.78 4.32 -18.61
C LEU A 6 -0.63 4.35 -17.60
N LEU A 7 -0.48 5.46 -16.87
CA LEU A 7 0.53 5.58 -15.82
C LEU A 7 0.30 4.56 -14.70
N ASP A 8 -0.94 4.44 -14.23
CA ASP A 8 -1.30 3.48 -13.18
C ASP A 8 -1.09 2.03 -13.64
N ALA A 9 -1.56 1.69 -14.85
CA ALA A 9 -1.37 0.37 -15.43
C ALA A 9 0.12 0.03 -15.60
N SER A 10 0.94 0.99 -16.04
CA SER A 10 2.38 0.81 -16.21
C SER A 10 3.09 0.58 -14.88
N ASN A 11 2.74 1.37 -13.85
CA ASN A 11 3.31 1.22 -12.51
C ASN A 11 2.94 -0.14 -11.90
N ASN A 12 1.67 -0.54 -11.99
CA ASN A 12 1.22 -1.84 -11.47
C ASN A 12 1.87 -3.01 -12.21
N THR A 13 2.04 -2.90 -13.53
CA THR A 13 2.73 -3.93 -14.34
C THR A 13 4.21 -4.07 -13.95
N ALA A 14 4.88 -2.95 -13.65
CA ALA A 14 6.30 -2.96 -13.27
C ALA A 14 6.52 -3.43 -11.81
N MET A 15 5.54 -3.23 -10.93
CA MET A 15 5.69 -3.43 -9.49
C MET A 15 5.92 -4.91 -9.12
N GLU A 16 5.18 -5.83 -9.71
CA GLU A 16 5.26 -7.25 -9.36
C GLU A 16 6.58 -7.92 -9.84
N PRO A 17 7.04 -7.72 -11.10
CA PRO A 17 8.37 -8.18 -11.51
C PRO A 17 9.49 -7.57 -10.64
N TYR A 18 9.36 -6.31 -10.24
CA TYR A 18 10.36 -5.64 -9.41
C TYR A 18 10.42 -6.24 -7.99
N ARG A 19 9.29 -6.66 -7.42
CA ARG A 19 9.24 -7.41 -6.14
C ARG A 19 9.81 -8.82 -6.27
N ALA A 20 9.46 -9.53 -7.34
CA ALA A 20 9.98 -10.86 -7.63
C ALA A 20 11.51 -10.84 -7.73
N PHE A 21 12.05 -9.81 -8.35
CA PHE A 21 13.49 -9.62 -8.54
C PHE A 21 14.30 -9.64 -7.23
N ILE A 22 13.72 -9.16 -6.12
CA ILE A 22 14.36 -9.25 -4.79
C ILE A 22 14.51 -10.70 -4.35
N ALA A 23 13.46 -11.50 -4.54
CA ALA A 23 13.46 -12.90 -4.16
C ALA A 23 14.41 -13.73 -5.04
N ASP A 24 14.52 -13.39 -6.33
CA ASP A 24 15.36 -14.08 -7.30
C ASP A 24 16.85 -13.79 -7.11
N LYS A 25 17.19 -12.59 -6.62
CA LYS A 25 18.59 -12.12 -6.50
C LYS A 25 19.21 -12.33 -5.14
N LEU A 26 18.40 -12.43 -4.10
CA LEU A 26 18.90 -12.58 -2.75
C LEU A 26 18.80 -14.04 -2.26
N PRO A 27 19.82 -14.54 -1.57
CA PRO A 27 19.74 -15.85 -0.94
C PRO A 27 18.61 -15.85 0.10
N PRO A 28 17.97 -17.01 0.39
CA PRO A 28 16.84 -17.12 1.31
C PRO A 28 17.07 -16.47 2.68
N SER A 29 18.30 -16.53 3.19
CA SER A 29 18.70 -15.89 4.47
C SER A 29 18.69 -14.36 4.44
N GLN A 30 18.73 -13.73 3.26
CA GLN A 30 18.75 -12.27 3.10
C GLN A 30 17.48 -11.71 2.48
N THR A 31 16.59 -12.54 1.93
CA THR A 31 15.35 -12.11 1.27
C THR A 31 14.48 -11.24 2.19
N GLY A 32 14.38 -11.61 3.48
CA GLY A 32 13.67 -10.81 4.47
C GLY A 32 14.26 -9.40 4.65
N LYS A 33 15.59 -9.27 4.66
CA LYS A 33 16.26 -7.96 4.72
C LYS A 33 16.04 -7.14 3.45
N GLY A 34 15.99 -7.79 2.28
CA GLY A 34 15.69 -7.16 1.01
C GLY A 34 14.30 -6.55 0.98
N PHE A 35 13.28 -7.26 1.41
CA PHE A 35 11.91 -6.73 1.51
C PHE A 35 11.77 -5.61 2.54
N LEU A 36 12.51 -5.68 3.65
CA LEU A 36 12.55 -4.60 4.63
C LEU A 36 13.17 -3.32 4.05
N ALA A 37 14.29 -3.46 3.33
CA ALA A 37 14.92 -2.34 2.62
C ALA A 37 13.98 -1.73 1.58
N GLN A 38 13.29 -2.56 0.78
CA GLN A 38 12.27 -2.10 -0.17
C GLN A 38 11.16 -1.29 0.53
N SER A 39 10.64 -1.80 1.64
CA SER A 39 9.58 -1.12 2.39
C SER A 39 10.05 0.23 2.95
N PHE A 40 11.29 0.28 3.45
CA PHE A 40 11.90 1.53 3.92
C PHE A 40 12.02 2.56 2.78
N PHE A 41 12.59 2.17 1.64
CA PHE A 41 12.74 3.08 0.50
C PHE A 41 11.40 3.48 -0.12
N ALA A 42 10.41 2.59 -0.13
CA ALA A 42 9.06 2.93 -0.55
C ALA A 42 8.43 3.99 0.37
N GLY A 43 8.52 3.82 1.69
CA GLY A 43 8.03 4.80 2.66
C GLY A 43 8.74 6.14 2.55
N LEU A 44 10.06 6.13 2.39
CA LEU A 44 10.86 7.33 2.17
C LEU A 44 10.45 8.03 0.87
N GLY A 45 10.32 7.28 -0.23
CA GLY A 45 9.90 7.82 -1.53
C GLY A 45 8.51 8.45 -1.48
N ILE A 46 7.54 7.79 -0.84
CA ILE A 46 6.19 8.33 -0.66
C ILE A 46 6.24 9.63 0.17
N THR A 47 7.03 9.66 1.23
CA THR A 47 7.20 10.86 2.06
C THR A 47 7.79 12.01 1.25
N LEU A 48 8.87 11.76 0.52
CA LEU A 48 9.54 12.77 -0.32
C LEU A 48 8.59 13.28 -1.43
N ALA A 49 7.84 12.39 -2.07
CA ALA A 49 6.86 12.75 -3.09
C ALA A 49 5.77 13.69 -2.52
N ASN A 50 5.24 13.38 -1.35
CA ASN A 50 4.23 14.24 -0.70
C ASN A 50 4.81 15.60 -0.25
N VAL A 51 6.01 15.61 0.32
CA VAL A 51 6.69 16.85 0.75
C VAL A 51 7.10 17.70 -0.46
N SER A 52 7.43 17.09 -1.59
CA SER A 52 7.84 17.80 -2.81
C SER A 52 6.77 18.76 -3.32
N LEU A 53 5.49 18.47 -3.12
CA LEU A 53 4.38 19.36 -3.48
C LEU A 53 4.50 20.71 -2.78
N TYR A 54 4.77 20.70 -1.47
CA TYR A 54 4.97 21.92 -0.69
C TYR A 54 6.27 22.66 -1.08
N VAL A 55 7.36 21.91 -1.23
CA VAL A 55 8.67 22.50 -1.61
C VAL A 55 8.57 23.15 -2.98
N PHE A 56 8.01 22.48 -3.98
CA PHE A 56 7.90 23.06 -5.32
C PHE A 56 6.92 24.24 -5.36
N GLN A 57 5.83 24.21 -4.58
CA GLN A 57 4.94 25.37 -4.52
C GLN A 57 5.62 26.61 -3.96
N THR A 58 6.55 26.45 -3.02
CA THR A 58 7.32 27.59 -2.47
C THR A 58 8.43 28.08 -3.41
N LEU A 59 8.95 27.20 -4.28
CA LEU A 59 10.08 27.52 -5.18
C LEU A 59 9.64 27.92 -6.58
N LEU A 60 8.52 27.36 -7.10
CA LEU A 60 8.09 27.50 -8.48
C LEU A 60 6.75 28.24 -8.53
N SER A 61 6.81 29.51 -8.93
CA SER A 61 5.61 30.35 -9.15
C SER A 61 5.26 30.41 -10.64
N GLY A 62 3.97 30.64 -10.94
CA GLY A 62 3.45 30.79 -12.29
C GLY A 62 2.82 29.52 -12.86
N MET A 63 2.35 29.65 -14.11
CA MET A 63 1.62 28.59 -14.83
C MET A 63 2.21 28.35 -16.21
N THR A 64 2.07 27.14 -16.70
CA THR A 64 2.37 26.78 -18.10
C THR A 64 1.36 27.44 -19.05
N SER A 65 1.64 27.44 -20.34
CA SER A 65 0.71 27.90 -21.39
C SER A 65 -0.62 27.14 -21.40
N ALA A 66 -0.64 25.92 -20.84
CA ALA A 66 -1.83 25.09 -20.68
C ALA A 66 -2.58 25.33 -19.35
N GLY A 67 -2.19 26.33 -18.55
CA GLY A 67 -2.82 26.66 -17.27
C GLY A 67 -2.48 25.67 -16.13
N ILE A 68 -1.39 24.91 -16.24
CA ILE A 68 -0.92 23.98 -15.21
C ILE A 68 0.13 24.72 -14.36
N PRO A 69 0.00 24.78 -13.02
CA PRO A 69 1.00 25.38 -12.16
C PRO A 69 2.37 24.73 -12.33
N TYR A 70 3.44 25.51 -12.39
CA TYR A 70 4.82 24.98 -12.54
C TYR A 70 5.22 24.04 -11.41
N TRP A 71 4.72 24.23 -10.20
CA TRP A 71 5.00 23.33 -9.08
C TRP A 71 4.42 21.91 -9.28
N VAL A 72 3.24 21.79 -9.92
CA VAL A 72 2.67 20.50 -10.29
C VAL A 72 3.52 19.83 -11.35
N PHE A 73 3.88 20.60 -12.41
CA PHE A 73 4.75 20.11 -13.47
C PHE A 73 6.11 19.63 -12.93
N GLY A 74 6.74 20.41 -12.04
CA GLY A 74 8.00 20.05 -11.41
C GLY A 74 7.93 18.77 -10.58
N SER A 75 6.83 18.57 -9.83
CA SER A 75 6.60 17.36 -9.05
C SER A 75 6.47 16.12 -9.93
N PHE A 76 5.72 16.20 -11.03
CA PHE A 76 5.60 15.09 -11.98
C PHE A 76 6.90 14.80 -12.71
N MET A 77 7.66 15.83 -13.10
CA MET A 77 8.98 15.66 -13.74
C MET A 77 9.96 14.97 -12.81
N LEU A 78 10.02 15.37 -11.53
CA LEU A 78 10.84 14.69 -10.54
C LEU A 78 10.47 13.22 -10.42
N GLY A 79 9.17 12.93 -10.28
CA GLY A 79 8.66 11.56 -10.21
C GLY A 79 9.05 10.73 -11.43
N SER A 80 8.90 11.30 -12.63
CA SER A 80 9.25 10.63 -13.89
C SER A 80 10.74 10.33 -13.99
N VAL A 81 11.60 11.32 -13.67
CA VAL A 81 13.07 11.15 -13.70
C VAL A 81 13.51 10.09 -12.69
N CYS A 82 12.96 10.13 -11.48
CA CYS A 82 13.26 9.13 -10.45
C CYS A 82 12.79 7.74 -10.87
N SER A 83 11.56 7.58 -11.36
CA SER A 83 10.99 6.29 -11.75
C SER A 83 11.75 5.67 -12.92
N ILE A 84 11.91 6.41 -14.03
CA ILE A 84 12.61 5.91 -15.23
C ILE A 84 14.09 5.68 -14.91
N GLY A 85 14.75 6.62 -14.24
CA GLY A 85 16.17 6.54 -13.94
C GLY A 85 16.51 5.35 -13.04
N THR A 86 15.73 5.10 -11.98
CA THR A 86 15.98 3.98 -11.07
C THR A 86 15.71 2.63 -11.73
N VAL A 87 14.66 2.51 -12.55
CA VAL A 87 14.39 1.29 -13.31
C VAL A 87 15.49 1.01 -14.32
N LEU A 88 15.93 2.02 -15.06
CA LEU A 88 17.04 1.88 -16.01
C LEU A 88 18.33 1.44 -15.32
N VAL A 89 18.68 2.05 -14.18
CA VAL A 89 19.86 1.64 -13.40
C VAL A 89 19.72 0.20 -12.95
N SER A 90 18.55 -0.22 -12.48
CA SER A 90 18.31 -1.61 -12.05
C SER A 90 18.48 -2.59 -13.21
N VAL A 91 17.87 -2.30 -14.36
CA VAL A 91 17.95 -3.19 -15.54
C VAL A 91 19.36 -3.27 -16.11
N LEU A 92 20.08 -2.14 -16.19
CA LEU A 92 21.42 -2.09 -16.80
C LEU A 92 22.52 -2.65 -15.85
N ARG A 93 22.33 -2.55 -14.54
CA ARG A 93 23.34 -2.94 -13.56
C ARG A 93 23.13 -4.34 -12.97
N THR A 94 21.95 -4.91 -13.11
CA THR A 94 21.62 -6.19 -12.50
C THR A 94 21.23 -7.20 -13.58
N PRO A 95 22.17 -8.08 -13.99
CA PRO A 95 21.89 -9.12 -14.98
C PRO A 95 20.86 -10.12 -14.43
N GLU A 96 19.94 -10.56 -15.27
CA GLU A 96 19.02 -11.65 -14.94
C GLU A 96 19.72 -13.00 -14.98
N ILE A 97 19.30 -13.91 -14.10
CA ILE A 97 19.75 -15.30 -14.13
C ILE A 97 18.74 -16.04 -15.01
N PRO A 98 19.14 -16.60 -16.17
CA PRO A 98 18.23 -17.33 -17.02
C PRO A 98 17.70 -18.59 -16.29
N PRO A 99 16.44 -19.00 -16.51
CA PRO A 99 15.88 -20.19 -15.91
C PRO A 99 16.65 -21.42 -16.40
N SER A 100 16.76 -22.45 -15.53
CA SER A 100 17.39 -23.70 -15.90
C SER A 100 16.66 -24.37 -17.07
N PRO A 101 17.32 -25.23 -17.87
CA PRO A 101 16.66 -25.97 -18.96
C PRO A 101 15.44 -26.78 -18.49
N GLU A 102 15.50 -27.33 -17.29
CA GLU A 102 14.37 -28.09 -16.67
C GLU A 102 13.21 -27.17 -16.30
N GLU A 103 13.49 -26.01 -15.73
CA GLU A 103 12.49 -25.01 -15.38
C GLU A 103 11.85 -24.41 -16.64
N LEU A 104 12.65 -24.16 -17.68
CA LEU A 104 12.16 -23.71 -18.97
C LEU A 104 11.23 -24.75 -19.63
N ALA A 105 11.56 -26.05 -19.52
CA ALA A 105 10.73 -27.14 -19.99
C ALA A 105 9.40 -27.22 -19.23
N ARG A 106 9.41 -27.06 -17.90
CA ARG A 106 8.20 -26.98 -17.06
C ARG A 106 7.31 -25.78 -17.42
N LEU A 107 7.92 -24.60 -17.63
CA LEU A 107 7.19 -23.40 -18.04
C LEU A 107 6.55 -23.57 -19.43
N ARG A 108 7.26 -24.22 -20.38
CA ARG A 108 6.73 -24.54 -21.72
C ARG A 108 5.61 -25.59 -21.67
N ALA A 109 5.72 -26.59 -20.82
CA ALA A 109 4.68 -27.61 -20.66
C ALA A 109 3.36 -27.05 -20.07
N LYS A 110 3.44 -26.02 -19.21
CA LYS A 110 2.26 -25.31 -18.68
C LYS A 110 1.55 -24.39 -19.69
N LYS A 111 2.12 -24.14 -20.84
CA LYS A 111 1.61 -23.18 -21.83
C LYS A 111 0.37 -23.64 -22.63
N GLY A 112 -0.19 -24.82 -22.33
CA GLY A 112 -1.30 -25.41 -23.09
C GLY A 112 -2.72 -25.04 -22.64
N ASP A 113 -2.90 -24.47 -21.45
CA ASP A 113 -4.25 -24.16 -20.93
C ASP A 113 -4.38 -22.66 -20.66
N SER A 114 -4.83 -21.92 -21.66
CA SER A 114 -5.04 -20.46 -21.58
C SER A 114 -6.10 -20.06 -20.53
N PHE A 115 -7.02 -20.94 -20.18
CA PHE A 115 -8.06 -20.74 -19.16
C PHE A 115 -7.73 -21.37 -17.82
N GLY A 116 -6.67 -22.14 -17.72
CA GLY A 116 -6.20 -22.79 -16.49
C GLY A 116 -6.06 -21.84 -15.32
N PRO A 117 -5.35 -20.72 -15.47
CA PRO A 117 -5.20 -19.72 -14.38
C PRO A 117 -6.53 -19.11 -13.91
N LEU A 118 -7.45 -18.81 -14.81
CA LEU A 118 -8.77 -18.26 -14.45
C LEU A 118 -9.63 -19.30 -13.71
N ARG A 119 -9.58 -20.56 -14.16
CA ARG A 119 -10.24 -21.68 -13.48
C ARG A 119 -9.65 -21.92 -12.10
N GLU A 120 -8.34 -21.85 -11.96
CA GLU A 120 -7.66 -22.00 -10.67
C GLU A 120 -8.04 -20.87 -9.69
N ILE A 121 -8.11 -19.64 -10.14
CA ILE A 121 -8.61 -18.50 -9.35
C ILE A 121 -10.07 -18.71 -8.93
N GLY A 122 -10.93 -19.12 -9.87
CA GLY A 122 -12.34 -19.40 -9.59
C GLY A 122 -12.50 -20.48 -8.51
N LEU A 123 -11.77 -21.59 -8.63
CA LEU A 123 -11.76 -22.65 -7.63
C LEU A 123 -11.23 -22.18 -6.28
N ALA A 124 -10.14 -21.39 -6.26
CA ALA A 124 -9.58 -20.83 -5.03
C ALA A 124 -10.56 -19.88 -4.31
N ILE A 125 -11.39 -19.13 -5.05
CA ILE A 125 -12.44 -18.28 -4.48
C ILE A 125 -13.55 -19.14 -3.85
N ILE A 126 -13.98 -20.22 -4.52
CA ILE A 126 -15.01 -21.13 -4.02
C ILE A 126 -14.51 -21.86 -2.77
N GLU A 127 -13.29 -22.35 -2.79
CA GLU A 127 -12.63 -23.08 -1.71
C GLU A 127 -12.02 -22.18 -0.63
N MET A 128 -12.20 -20.86 -0.73
CA MET A 128 -11.57 -19.90 0.16
C MET A 128 -11.89 -20.16 1.63
N PRO A 129 -10.89 -20.25 2.52
CA PRO A 129 -11.08 -20.45 3.95
C PRO A 129 -12.01 -19.41 4.56
N VAL A 130 -12.89 -19.82 5.48
CA VAL A 130 -13.88 -18.93 6.11
C VAL A 130 -13.23 -17.70 6.78
N GLN A 131 -12.06 -17.86 7.37
CA GLN A 131 -11.36 -16.73 8.01
C GLN A 131 -10.86 -15.72 6.98
N LEU A 132 -10.44 -16.17 5.80
CA LEU A 132 -10.02 -15.30 4.71
C LEU A 132 -11.23 -14.56 4.09
N ARG A 133 -12.41 -15.21 3.99
CA ARG A 133 -13.65 -14.53 3.58
C ARG A 133 -14.05 -13.41 4.55
N LYS A 134 -13.88 -13.64 5.86
CA LYS A 134 -14.11 -12.60 6.87
C LYS A 134 -13.09 -11.46 6.75
N LEU A 135 -11.84 -11.78 6.42
CA LEU A 135 -10.81 -10.77 6.18
C LEU A 135 -11.16 -9.91 4.95
N ALA A 136 -11.80 -10.49 3.92
CA ALA A 136 -12.28 -9.71 2.77
C ALA A 136 -13.28 -8.62 3.17
N LEU A 137 -14.12 -8.84 4.18
CA LEU A 137 -15.02 -7.81 4.70
C LEU A 137 -14.25 -6.68 5.40
N VAL A 138 -13.19 -7.00 6.14
CA VAL A 138 -12.30 -5.98 6.72
C VAL A 138 -11.65 -5.15 5.62
N TYR A 139 -11.14 -5.81 4.58
CA TYR A 139 -10.54 -5.15 3.41
C TYR A 139 -11.55 -4.27 2.68
N LEU A 140 -12.80 -4.71 2.55
CA LEU A 140 -13.86 -3.89 1.94
C LEU A 140 -14.00 -2.54 2.63
N PHE A 141 -14.14 -2.53 3.94
CA PHE A 141 -14.31 -1.28 4.69
C PHE A 141 -13.02 -0.44 4.71
N GLN A 142 -11.86 -1.04 4.97
CA GLN A 142 -10.63 -0.26 5.10
C GLN A 142 -10.14 0.34 3.79
N TRP A 143 -10.22 -0.38 2.66
CA TRP A 143 -9.76 0.13 1.38
C TRP A 143 -10.76 1.10 0.74
N TYR A 144 -12.06 0.91 0.98
CA TYR A 144 -13.06 1.91 0.63
C TYR A 144 -12.80 3.21 1.42
N ALA A 145 -12.54 3.12 2.73
CA ALA A 145 -12.23 4.26 3.58
C ALA A 145 -10.97 5.00 3.15
N MET A 146 -9.89 4.27 2.87
CA MET A 146 -8.62 4.88 2.46
C MET A 146 -8.75 5.61 1.14
N ASN A 147 -9.50 5.07 0.17
CA ASN A 147 -9.75 5.75 -1.09
C ASN A 147 -10.60 7.02 -0.91
N CYS A 148 -11.61 7.01 -0.01
CA CYS A 148 -12.32 8.22 0.38
C CYS A 148 -11.39 9.27 0.98
N TYR A 149 -10.49 8.88 1.89
CA TYR A 149 -9.53 9.78 2.49
C TYR A 149 -8.65 10.44 1.40
N TRP A 150 -8.00 9.67 0.56
CA TRP A 150 -7.07 10.22 -0.45
C TRP A 150 -7.74 11.16 -1.44
N GLN A 151 -8.98 10.90 -1.82
CA GLN A 151 -9.71 11.74 -2.78
C GLN A 151 -10.24 13.03 -2.16
N TYR A 152 -10.57 13.04 -0.87
CA TYR A 152 -11.28 14.17 -0.26
C TYR A 152 -10.51 14.92 0.80
N VAL A 153 -9.31 14.47 1.20
CA VAL A 153 -8.51 15.14 2.23
C VAL A 153 -8.14 16.57 1.86
N SER A 154 -7.73 16.83 0.61
CA SER A 154 -7.38 18.19 0.16
C SER A 154 -8.60 19.13 0.17
N LEU A 155 -9.77 18.63 -0.20
CA LEU A 155 -11.03 19.38 -0.13
C LEU A 155 -11.41 19.70 1.32
N SER A 156 -11.18 18.74 2.24
CA SER A 156 -11.44 18.92 3.67
C SER A 156 -10.49 19.94 4.28
N VAL A 157 -9.20 19.87 3.97
CA VAL A 157 -8.20 20.86 4.41
C VAL A 157 -8.50 22.24 3.82
N GLY A 158 -8.84 22.30 2.52
CA GLY A 158 -9.25 23.55 1.87
C GLY A 158 -10.40 24.21 2.60
N LYS A 159 -11.45 23.47 2.89
CA LYS A 159 -12.66 23.98 3.55
C LYS A 159 -12.39 24.35 5.01
N ASN A 160 -11.80 23.45 5.80
CA ASN A 160 -11.78 23.59 7.26
C ASN A 160 -10.57 24.39 7.79
N VAL A 161 -9.47 24.40 7.06
CA VAL A 161 -8.22 25.08 7.48
C VAL A 161 -7.98 26.37 6.69
N PHE A 162 -8.24 26.35 5.39
CA PHE A 162 -8.01 27.50 4.50
C PHE A 162 -9.29 28.29 4.17
N GLY A 163 -10.48 27.83 4.59
CA GLY A 163 -11.74 28.53 4.42
C GLY A 163 -12.23 28.61 2.97
N THR A 164 -11.74 27.72 2.08
CA THR A 164 -12.12 27.73 0.67
C THR A 164 -12.70 26.39 0.19
N THR A 165 -13.71 26.47 -0.65
CA THR A 165 -14.25 25.33 -1.40
C THR A 165 -14.06 25.48 -2.91
N ASP A 166 -13.50 26.62 -3.35
CA ASP A 166 -13.20 26.86 -4.75
C ASP A 166 -11.87 26.21 -5.13
N THR A 167 -11.97 25.11 -5.86
CA THR A 167 -10.83 24.30 -6.31
C THR A 167 -9.93 25.01 -7.34
N LYS A 168 -10.35 26.17 -7.86
CA LYS A 168 -9.58 26.98 -8.81
C LYS A 168 -8.84 28.14 -8.15
N SER A 169 -9.05 28.37 -6.85
CA SER A 169 -8.42 29.48 -6.14
C SER A 169 -6.99 29.19 -5.75
N ALA A 170 -6.15 30.22 -5.70
CA ALA A 170 -4.77 30.14 -5.19
C ALA A 170 -4.72 29.65 -3.71
N THR A 171 -5.77 29.97 -2.94
CA THR A 171 -5.93 29.48 -1.57
C THR A 171 -6.09 27.95 -1.54
N TYR A 172 -6.82 27.39 -2.49
CA TYR A 172 -6.97 25.93 -2.62
C TYR A 172 -5.65 25.26 -3.05
N GLU A 173 -4.87 25.86 -3.93
CA GLU A 173 -3.53 25.36 -4.27
C GLU A 173 -2.63 25.28 -3.02
N SER A 174 -2.70 26.29 -2.15
CA SER A 174 -2.00 26.30 -0.86
C SER A 174 -2.51 25.17 0.07
N ALA A 175 -3.81 24.89 0.07
CA ALA A 175 -4.38 23.78 0.82
C ALA A 175 -3.92 22.41 0.29
N VAL A 176 -3.81 22.26 -1.03
CA VAL A 176 -3.30 21.01 -1.66
C VAL A 176 -1.84 20.77 -1.26
N SER A 177 -0.99 21.79 -1.34
CA SER A 177 0.41 21.63 -0.95
C SER A 177 0.58 21.37 0.55
N TRP A 178 -0.23 22.03 1.40
CA TRP A 178 -0.26 21.74 2.83
C TRP A 178 -0.73 20.31 3.12
N THR A 179 -1.70 19.81 2.37
CA THR A 179 -2.14 18.42 2.43
C THR A 179 -1.00 17.47 2.08
N GLY A 180 -0.10 17.85 1.17
CA GLY A 180 1.14 17.11 0.89
C GLY A 180 2.00 16.93 2.15
N LEU A 181 2.16 17.98 2.97
CA LEU A 181 2.87 17.88 4.26
C LEU A 181 2.13 16.94 5.25
N VAL A 182 0.82 17.07 5.34
CA VAL A 182 -0.01 16.19 6.19
C VAL A 182 0.15 14.73 5.77
N ASN A 183 0.11 14.45 4.47
CA ASN A 183 0.32 13.11 3.93
C ASN A 183 1.77 12.63 4.11
N GLY A 184 2.74 13.51 3.96
CA GLY A 184 4.15 13.23 4.29
C GLY A 184 4.30 12.81 5.75
N TRP A 185 3.65 13.53 6.66
CA TRP A 185 3.72 13.27 8.10
C TRP A 185 3.15 11.90 8.48
N TYR A 186 1.95 11.53 8.00
CA TYR A 186 1.44 10.21 8.33
C TYR A 186 2.33 9.08 7.78
N ASN A 187 2.98 9.28 6.64
CA ASN A 187 3.95 8.31 6.11
C ASN A 187 5.21 8.23 6.98
N VAL A 188 5.71 9.35 7.52
CA VAL A 188 6.80 9.34 8.53
C VAL A 188 6.40 8.49 9.74
N ILE A 189 5.20 8.70 10.27
CA ILE A 189 4.69 7.88 11.38
C ILE A 189 4.63 6.39 10.95
N THR A 190 4.12 6.11 9.76
CA THR A 190 3.98 4.75 9.22
C THR A 190 5.29 3.98 9.28
N PHE A 191 6.35 4.48 8.65
CA PHE A 191 7.60 3.73 8.64
C PHE A 191 8.31 3.73 10.01
N SER A 192 8.11 4.76 10.85
CA SER A 192 8.67 4.81 12.19
C SER A 192 8.09 3.73 13.11
N VAL A 193 6.77 3.44 12.99
CA VAL A 193 6.09 2.46 13.85
C VAL A 193 6.01 1.06 13.24
N ALA A 194 6.29 0.89 11.94
CA ALA A 194 6.04 -0.37 11.23
C ALA A 194 6.73 -1.58 11.89
N PHE A 195 8.00 -1.44 12.23
CA PHE A 195 8.75 -2.53 12.89
C PHE A 195 8.21 -2.86 14.29
N SER A 196 7.85 -1.82 15.06
CA SER A 196 7.27 -1.99 16.39
C SER A 196 5.91 -2.69 16.32
N LEU A 197 5.08 -2.36 15.32
CA LEU A 197 3.79 -3.02 15.11
C LEU A 197 3.94 -4.49 14.71
N VAL A 198 4.90 -4.83 13.86
CA VAL A 198 5.18 -6.22 13.48
C VAL A 198 5.67 -7.01 14.71
N ALA A 199 6.58 -6.45 15.50
CA ALA A 199 7.05 -7.08 16.73
C ALA A 199 5.90 -7.27 17.74
N LEU A 200 5.02 -6.27 17.87
CA LEU A 200 3.86 -6.33 18.76
C LEU A 200 2.83 -7.37 18.24
N ALA A 201 2.60 -7.45 16.93
CA ALA A 201 1.72 -8.43 16.32
C ALA A 201 2.17 -9.87 16.57
N ARG A 202 3.50 -10.11 16.56
CA ARG A 202 4.06 -11.43 16.94
C ARG A 202 3.87 -11.76 18.41
N ARG A 203 3.90 -10.76 19.31
CA ARG A 203 3.81 -10.96 20.78
C ARG A 203 2.38 -11.00 21.30
N ARG A 204 1.53 -10.11 20.85
CA ARG A 204 0.17 -9.87 21.36
C ARG A 204 -0.95 -10.36 20.45
N GLY A 205 -0.61 -10.83 19.25
CA GLY A 205 -1.55 -11.23 18.22
C GLY A 205 -1.78 -10.13 17.17
N ALA A 206 -1.77 -10.52 15.92
CA ALA A 206 -1.93 -9.62 14.77
C ALA A 206 -3.32 -8.97 14.74
N LYS A 207 -4.36 -9.73 15.12
CA LYS A 207 -5.75 -9.26 15.19
C LYS A 207 -5.90 -8.03 16.08
N TRP A 208 -5.43 -8.09 17.31
CA TRP A 208 -5.61 -7.00 18.27
C TRP A 208 -4.81 -5.76 17.91
N VAL A 209 -3.59 -5.94 17.39
CA VAL A 209 -2.77 -4.83 16.91
C VAL A 209 -3.46 -4.10 15.75
N HIS A 210 -4.06 -4.85 14.82
CA HIS A 210 -4.80 -4.25 13.72
C HIS A 210 -6.06 -3.53 14.17
N ILE A 211 -6.85 -4.11 15.08
CA ILE A 211 -8.04 -3.45 15.65
C ILE A 211 -7.65 -2.12 16.31
N CYS A 212 -6.65 -2.12 17.20
CA CYS A 212 -6.21 -0.90 17.88
C CYS A 212 -5.73 0.17 16.90
N ALA A 213 -4.97 -0.24 15.87
CA ALA A 213 -4.49 0.67 14.83
C ALA A 213 -5.64 1.31 14.05
N LEU A 214 -6.64 0.52 13.61
CA LEU A 214 -7.83 1.02 12.92
C LEU A 214 -8.65 1.97 13.80
N LEU A 215 -8.79 1.67 15.09
CA LEU A 215 -9.49 2.57 16.03
C LEU A 215 -8.74 3.89 16.24
N CYS A 216 -7.41 3.90 16.25
CA CYS A 216 -6.62 5.14 16.26
C CYS A 216 -6.93 6.01 15.03
N ALA A 217 -7.00 5.41 13.83
CA ALA A 217 -7.37 6.14 12.63
C ALA A 217 -8.83 6.58 12.62
N THR A 218 -9.75 5.76 13.16
CA THR A 218 -11.16 6.12 13.32
C THR A 218 -11.29 7.41 14.12
N VAL A 219 -10.69 7.46 15.30
CA VAL A 219 -10.70 8.66 16.16
C VAL A 219 -10.02 9.83 15.45
N GLY A 220 -8.86 9.59 14.83
CA GLY A 220 -8.12 10.61 14.08
C GLY A 220 -8.96 11.23 12.95
N LEU A 221 -9.56 10.42 12.07
CA LEU A 221 -10.33 10.93 10.92
C LEU A 221 -11.69 11.54 11.31
N VAL A 222 -12.27 11.14 12.44
CA VAL A 222 -13.48 11.80 12.96
C VAL A 222 -13.14 13.20 13.53
N ILE A 223 -12.01 13.35 14.21
CA ILE A 223 -11.57 14.63 14.79
C ILE A 223 -10.96 15.56 13.74
N PHE A 224 -10.20 15.03 12.81
CA PHE A 224 -9.42 15.77 11.81
C PHE A 224 -10.19 16.92 11.13
N PRO A 225 -11.40 16.72 10.60
CA PRO A 225 -12.09 17.77 9.88
C PRO A 225 -12.72 18.88 10.77
N HIS A 226 -12.63 18.75 12.09
CA HIS A 226 -13.09 19.76 13.03
C HIS A 226 -11.98 20.71 13.49
N ILE A 227 -10.73 20.45 13.06
CA ILE A 227 -9.59 21.27 13.41
C ILE A 227 -9.33 22.32 12.32
N GLY A 228 -9.55 23.60 12.66
CA GLY A 228 -9.27 24.74 11.77
C GLY A 228 -7.82 25.20 11.79
N ASN A 229 -7.02 24.77 12.73
CA ASN A 229 -5.62 25.16 12.83
C ASN A 229 -4.72 24.26 11.98
N ARG A 230 -3.96 24.87 11.06
CA ARG A 230 -3.10 24.15 10.11
C ARG A 230 -1.99 23.33 10.74
N PHE A 231 -1.56 23.65 11.95
CA PHE A 231 -0.53 22.89 12.68
C PHE A 231 -1.13 21.78 13.54
N LEU A 232 -2.29 22.05 14.16
CA LEU A 232 -2.94 21.05 15.01
C LEU A 232 -3.51 19.86 14.23
N ILE A 233 -3.77 20.00 12.91
CA ILE A 233 -4.25 18.88 12.09
C ILE A 233 -3.24 17.74 11.98
N PHE A 234 -1.95 17.97 12.24
CA PHE A 234 -0.94 16.91 12.26
C PHE A 234 -1.13 15.90 13.42
N LEU A 235 -1.81 16.32 14.50
CA LEU A 235 -2.01 15.44 15.66
C LEU A 235 -2.95 14.28 15.37
N PRO A 236 -4.20 14.47 14.89
CA PRO A 236 -5.11 13.36 14.62
C PRO A 236 -4.63 12.46 13.48
N ILE A 237 -3.82 12.98 12.55
CA ILE A 237 -3.30 12.20 11.43
C ILE A 237 -2.24 11.15 11.86
N VAL A 238 -1.69 11.27 13.07
CA VAL A 238 -0.83 10.24 13.66
C VAL A 238 -1.56 8.89 13.73
N GLY A 239 -2.85 8.92 14.11
CA GLY A 239 -3.69 7.72 14.14
C GLY A 239 -3.78 7.04 12.78
N LEU A 240 -3.89 7.81 11.70
CA LEU A 240 -3.88 7.27 10.34
C LEU A 240 -2.52 6.66 9.98
N GLY A 241 -1.41 7.28 10.37
CA GLY A 241 -0.07 6.74 10.15
C GLY A 241 0.13 5.38 10.81
N ILE A 242 -0.32 5.22 12.06
CA ILE A 242 -0.32 3.94 12.78
C ILE A 242 -1.18 2.90 12.05
N ALA A 243 -2.39 3.30 11.63
CA ALA A 243 -3.28 2.40 10.91
C ALA A 243 -2.72 2.00 9.56
N TRP A 244 -2.12 2.92 8.82
CA TRP A 244 -1.53 2.62 7.53
C TRP A 244 -0.38 1.61 7.63
N ALA A 245 0.50 1.75 8.62
CA ALA A 245 1.53 0.74 8.91
C ALA A 245 0.93 -0.64 9.18
N SER A 246 -0.21 -0.68 9.90
CA SER A 246 -0.92 -1.93 10.16
C SER A 246 -1.63 -2.47 8.91
N ILE A 247 -2.32 -1.61 8.12
CA ILE A 247 -3.07 -2.01 6.92
C ILE A 247 -2.18 -2.69 5.89
N VAL A 248 -0.96 -2.16 5.66
CA VAL A 248 -0.04 -2.71 4.66
C VAL A 248 0.74 -3.94 5.13
N GLY A 249 0.81 -4.21 6.44
CA GLY A 249 1.64 -5.28 6.99
C GLY A 249 0.86 -6.39 7.69
N VAL A 250 0.04 -6.04 8.67
CA VAL A 250 -0.53 -7.00 9.63
C VAL A 250 -1.52 -8.00 9.00
N PRO A 251 -2.47 -7.60 8.13
CA PRO A 251 -3.39 -8.55 7.51
C PRO A 251 -2.69 -9.58 6.60
N TYR A 252 -1.56 -9.19 5.97
CA TYR A 252 -0.77 -10.14 5.18
C TYR A 252 -0.17 -11.24 6.05
N ILE A 253 0.35 -10.90 7.25
CA ILE A 253 0.86 -11.89 8.20
C ILE A 253 -0.22 -12.90 8.57
N MET A 254 -1.45 -12.44 8.74
CA MET A 254 -2.59 -13.33 9.03
C MET A 254 -2.99 -14.16 7.82
N ALA A 255 -3.10 -13.55 6.65
CA ALA A 255 -3.53 -14.20 5.42
C ALA A 255 -2.60 -15.37 5.02
N VAL A 256 -1.28 -15.16 5.13
CA VAL A 256 -0.28 -16.20 4.88
C VAL A 256 -0.51 -17.46 5.72
N ARG A 257 -0.96 -17.29 6.98
CA ARG A 257 -1.25 -18.40 7.90
C ARG A 257 -2.62 -19.06 7.66
N MET A 258 -3.48 -18.44 6.86
CA MET A 258 -4.84 -18.93 6.57
C MET A 258 -4.91 -19.75 5.29
N VAL A 259 -3.88 -19.71 4.44
CA VAL A 259 -3.89 -20.29 3.10
C VAL A 259 -2.90 -21.43 2.97
N PRO A 260 -3.21 -22.48 2.17
CA PRO A 260 -2.29 -23.59 1.93
C PRO A 260 -1.06 -23.12 1.11
N SER A 261 0.13 -23.56 1.50
CA SER A 261 1.39 -23.21 0.84
C SER A 261 1.42 -23.59 -0.65
N SER A 262 0.74 -24.67 -1.04
CA SER A 262 0.67 -25.13 -2.43
C SER A 262 -0.04 -24.18 -3.39
N ARG A 263 -0.87 -23.25 -2.88
CA ARG A 263 -1.63 -22.26 -3.68
C ARG A 263 -1.34 -20.84 -3.25
N TYR A 264 -0.20 -20.62 -2.63
CA TYR A 264 0.17 -19.31 -2.05
C TYR A 264 0.07 -18.17 -3.06
N GLY A 265 0.62 -18.33 -4.27
CA GLY A 265 0.59 -17.30 -5.31
C GLY A 265 -0.84 -16.91 -5.72
N VAL A 266 -1.74 -17.87 -5.87
CA VAL A 266 -3.15 -17.62 -6.23
C VAL A 266 -3.85 -16.81 -5.14
N TYR A 267 -3.65 -17.19 -3.86
CA TYR A 267 -4.26 -16.47 -2.75
C TYR A 267 -3.67 -15.07 -2.54
N MET A 268 -2.38 -14.85 -2.86
CA MET A 268 -1.81 -13.50 -2.87
C MET A 268 -2.47 -12.61 -3.94
N GLY A 269 -2.75 -13.17 -5.12
CA GLY A 269 -3.56 -12.49 -6.14
C GLY A 269 -4.98 -12.16 -5.66
N ILE A 270 -5.65 -13.09 -4.97
CA ILE A 270 -6.98 -12.86 -4.39
C ILE A 270 -6.94 -11.75 -3.33
N ILE A 271 -5.92 -11.72 -2.48
CA ILE A 271 -5.74 -10.64 -1.49
C ILE A 271 -5.56 -9.29 -2.19
N ASN A 272 -4.82 -9.25 -3.29
CA ASN A 272 -4.69 -8.03 -4.08
C ASN A 272 -6.05 -7.60 -4.70
N MET A 273 -6.87 -8.54 -5.15
CA MET A 273 -8.25 -8.26 -5.58
C MET A 273 -9.11 -7.70 -4.43
N MET A 274 -8.92 -8.16 -3.20
CA MET A 274 -9.59 -7.62 -2.01
C MET A 274 -9.18 -6.17 -1.72
N ILE A 275 -8.07 -5.67 -2.26
CA ILE A 275 -7.66 -4.26 -2.24
C ILE A 275 -8.35 -3.49 -3.37
N VAL A 276 -8.20 -3.98 -4.60
CA VAL A 276 -8.62 -3.25 -5.81
C VAL A 276 -10.14 -3.15 -5.93
N ILE A 277 -10.88 -4.23 -5.61
CA ILE A 277 -12.35 -4.24 -5.74
C ILE A 277 -13.02 -3.18 -4.85
N PRO A 278 -12.69 -3.04 -3.56
CA PRO A 278 -13.23 -1.97 -2.73
C PRO A 278 -12.89 -0.56 -3.22
N MET A 279 -11.69 -0.33 -3.73
CA MET A 279 -11.29 0.96 -4.29
C MET A 279 -12.09 1.29 -5.55
N LEU A 280 -12.30 0.30 -6.44
CA LEU A 280 -13.15 0.44 -7.62
C LEU A 280 -14.61 0.70 -7.22
N LEU A 281 -15.13 -0.07 -6.27
CA LEU A 281 -16.48 0.12 -5.74
C LEU A 281 -16.66 1.53 -5.18
N GLN A 282 -15.70 2.02 -4.41
CA GLN A 282 -15.69 3.39 -3.90
C GLN A 282 -15.73 4.40 -5.05
N THR A 283 -14.87 4.24 -6.04
CA THR A 283 -14.81 5.16 -7.19
C THR A 283 -16.14 5.23 -7.94
N LEU A 284 -16.85 4.12 -8.08
CA LEU A 284 -18.14 4.05 -8.78
C LEU A 284 -19.31 4.55 -7.93
N THR A 285 -19.29 4.35 -6.63
CA THR A 285 -20.45 4.57 -5.76
C THR A 285 -20.36 5.84 -4.92
N PHE A 286 -19.13 6.29 -4.58
CA PHE A 286 -18.96 7.34 -3.61
C PHE A 286 -19.48 8.71 -4.08
N GLY A 287 -19.50 8.98 -5.38
CA GLY A 287 -20.12 10.20 -5.91
C GLY A 287 -21.59 10.32 -5.51
N LEU A 288 -22.34 9.22 -5.53
CA LEU A 288 -23.74 9.18 -5.07
C LEU A 288 -23.85 9.33 -3.55
N VAL A 289 -22.99 8.61 -2.79
CA VAL A 289 -22.91 8.72 -1.33
C VAL A 289 -22.57 10.15 -0.91
N TYR A 290 -21.58 10.75 -1.55
CA TYR A 290 -21.13 12.11 -1.25
C TYR A 290 -22.23 13.14 -1.48
N LYS A 291 -22.95 13.01 -2.59
CA LYS A 291 -24.03 13.93 -2.94
C LYS A 291 -25.26 13.77 -2.05
N HIS A 292 -25.77 12.54 -1.91
CA HIS A 292 -27.08 12.28 -1.31
C HIS A 292 -27.04 12.02 0.20
N LEU A 293 -25.95 11.41 0.70
CA LEU A 293 -25.83 11.08 2.11
C LEU A 293 -24.97 12.08 2.88
N LEU A 294 -23.88 12.58 2.25
CA LEU A 294 -22.91 13.45 2.91
C LEU A 294 -23.10 14.94 2.58
N GLY A 295 -24.10 15.30 1.77
CA GLY A 295 -24.47 16.69 1.46
C GLY A 295 -23.38 17.48 0.73
N ASN A 296 -22.58 16.84 -0.10
CA ASN A 296 -21.41 17.43 -0.79
C ASN A 296 -20.42 18.10 0.17
N ASN A 297 -20.32 17.59 1.40
CA ASN A 297 -19.47 18.17 2.43
C ASN A 297 -18.20 17.32 2.64
N PRO A 298 -17.00 17.86 2.34
CA PRO A 298 -15.75 17.10 2.51
C PRO A 298 -15.44 16.79 3.99
N THR A 299 -15.94 17.58 4.94
CA THR A 299 -15.90 17.25 6.38
C THR A 299 -16.56 15.91 6.65
N ASN A 300 -17.79 15.74 6.11
CA ASN A 300 -18.55 14.50 6.28
C ASN A 300 -17.88 13.31 5.57
N ALA A 301 -17.18 13.55 4.45
CA ALA A 301 -16.42 12.51 3.76
C ALA A 301 -15.26 11.98 4.62
N MET A 302 -14.55 12.84 5.34
CA MET A 302 -13.50 12.42 6.27
C MET A 302 -14.05 11.63 7.45
N MET A 303 -15.16 12.11 8.05
CA MET A 303 -15.85 11.40 9.13
C MET A 303 -16.35 10.03 8.66
N PHE A 304 -16.93 9.97 7.46
CA PHE A 304 -17.40 8.72 6.86
C PHE A 304 -16.25 7.71 6.68
N ALA A 305 -15.10 8.16 6.18
CA ALA A 305 -13.91 7.31 6.09
C ALA A 305 -13.47 6.80 7.48
N GLY A 306 -13.49 7.65 8.50
CA GLY A 306 -13.23 7.27 9.88
C GLY A 306 -14.21 6.20 10.40
N VAL A 307 -15.51 6.37 10.17
CA VAL A 307 -16.54 5.38 10.54
C VAL A 307 -16.31 4.04 9.85
N LEU A 308 -15.97 4.04 8.56
CA LEU A 308 -15.68 2.80 7.83
C LEU A 308 -14.46 2.07 8.40
N LEU A 309 -13.41 2.79 8.84
CA LEU A 309 -12.28 2.16 9.54
C LEU A 309 -12.71 1.56 10.88
N GLY A 310 -13.64 2.20 11.58
CA GLY A 310 -14.26 1.64 12.79
C GLY A 310 -15.06 0.37 12.49
N LEU A 311 -15.83 0.33 11.39
CA LEU A 311 -16.52 -0.87 10.94
C LEU A 311 -15.54 -1.98 10.53
N ALA A 312 -14.41 -1.64 9.92
CA ALA A 312 -13.34 -2.59 9.64
C ALA A 312 -12.77 -3.19 10.95
N ALA A 313 -12.56 -2.36 11.99
CA ALA A 313 -12.12 -2.82 13.30
C ALA A 313 -13.14 -3.77 13.95
N LEU A 314 -14.44 -3.47 13.85
CA LEU A 314 -15.52 -4.35 14.34
C LEU A 314 -15.57 -5.67 13.54
N ALA A 315 -15.48 -5.61 12.20
CA ALA A 315 -15.44 -6.80 11.36
C ALA A 315 -14.23 -7.69 11.70
N MET A 316 -13.10 -7.09 12.06
CA MET A 316 -11.90 -7.82 12.48
C MET A 316 -12.13 -8.64 13.74
N MET A 317 -13.05 -8.25 14.62
CA MET A 317 -13.38 -9.00 15.84
C MET A 317 -13.96 -10.40 15.54
N TRP A 318 -14.60 -10.58 14.39
CA TRP A 318 -15.20 -11.87 13.98
C TRP A 318 -14.17 -12.87 13.42
N ILE A 319 -12.94 -12.45 13.19
CA ILE A 319 -11.87 -13.31 12.68
C ILE A 319 -11.27 -14.10 13.87
N LYS A 320 -11.14 -15.41 13.69
CA LYS A 320 -10.34 -16.25 14.58
C LYS A 320 -8.91 -16.25 14.04
N GLU A 321 -8.00 -15.70 14.83
CA GLU A 321 -6.59 -15.67 14.46
C GLU A 321 -6.02 -17.09 14.54
N PRO A 322 -5.30 -17.56 13.50
CA PRO A 322 -4.55 -18.81 13.59
C PRO A 322 -3.53 -18.74 14.73
N PRO A 323 -3.26 -19.86 15.42
CA PRO A 323 -2.32 -19.87 16.52
C PRO A 323 -0.95 -19.30 16.08
N ILE A 324 -0.36 -18.51 16.96
CA ILE A 324 1.01 -18.02 16.75
C ILE A 324 1.91 -19.23 16.86
N VAL A 325 2.39 -19.71 15.72
CA VAL A 325 3.53 -20.62 15.72
C VAL A 325 4.69 -19.78 16.22
N ARG A 326 5.03 -19.90 17.51
CA ARG A 326 6.35 -19.47 17.98
C ARG A 326 7.31 -20.33 17.18
N ASP A 327 8.16 -19.73 16.38
CA ASP A 327 9.30 -20.43 15.80
C ASP A 327 10.03 -21.06 16.98
N VAL A 328 9.71 -22.31 17.23
CA VAL A 328 10.53 -23.18 18.03
C VAL A 328 11.71 -23.43 17.15
N ASP A 329 12.77 -22.81 17.54
CA ASP A 329 14.13 -23.03 17.10
C ASP A 329 14.38 -22.73 15.62
N GLU A 330 15.37 -21.87 15.40
CA GLU A 330 16.19 -21.85 14.20
C GLU A 330 16.20 -23.26 13.62
N VAL A 331 15.66 -23.39 12.42
CA VAL A 331 15.83 -24.60 11.64
C VAL A 331 17.33 -24.89 11.69
N SER A 332 17.70 -25.84 12.52
CA SER A 332 19.01 -26.46 12.42
C SER A 332 19.20 -26.79 10.96
N ASP A 333 20.21 -26.23 10.34
CA ASP A 333 20.58 -26.46 8.96
C ASP A 333 20.38 -27.94 8.63
N PRO A 334 19.67 -28.27 7.54
CA PRO A 334 19.58 -29.66 7.13
C PRO A 334 21.01 -30.15 6.91
N PRO A 335 21.39 -31.27 7.49
CA PRO A 335 22.75 -31.81 7.31
C PRO A 335 22.97 -32.11 5.83
N ASN A 336 24.00 -31.52 5.26
CA ASN A 336 24.53 -31.76 3.89
C ASN A 336 23.87 -31.01 2.71
N VAL A 337 24.14 -29.71 2.61
CA VAL A 337 24.48 -29.16 1.30
C VAL A 337 25.99 -29.12 1.20
N ARG A 338 26.56 -30.08 0.49
CA ARG A 338 27.99 -30.10 0.12
C ARG A 338 28.31 -28.78 -0.57
N THR A 339 29.11 -27.96 0.08
CA THR A 339 29.83 -26.87 -0.56
C THR A 339 30.76 -27.51 -1.59
N VAL A 340 30.38 -27.45 -2.85
CA VAL A 340 31.31 -27.69 -3.95
C VAL A 340 32.26 -26.50 -3.91
N ARG A 341 33.45 -26.73 -3.35
CA ARG A 341 34.58 -25.82 -3.49
C ARG A 341 34.90 -25.75 -4.98
N VAL A 342 34.70 -24.59 -5.57
CA VAL A 342 35.33 -24.23 -6.84
C VAL A 342 36.78 -23.88 -6.52
N GLY A 343 37.66 -24.78 -6.83
CA GLY A 343 39.09 -24.61 -6.69
C GLY A 343 39.77 -25.95 -6.95
N GLU A 344 40.35 -26.08 -8.12
CA GLU A 344 41.46 -26.90 -8.58
C GLU A 344 41.18 -27.47 -9.97
N VAL A 345 41.47 -26.63 -10.97
CA VAL A 345 41.97 -27.12 -12.25
C VAL A 345 43.38 -26.61 -12.32
N GLU A 346 44.31 -27.42 -11.80
CA GLU A 346 45.71 -27.34 -12.17
C GLU A 346 45.99 -28.35 -13.27
N SER A 347 46.85 -27.85 -14.22
CA SER A 347 47.60 -28.49 -15.28
C SER A 347 46.87 -29.21 -16.37
#